data_42a67380fb319d9385d1e2edbe77e3b1
#
_entry.id   42a67380fb319d9385d1e2edbe77e3b1
#
_cell.length_a   1.000
_cell.length_b   1.000
_cell.length_c   1.000
_cell.angle_alpha   90.00
_cell.angle_beta   90.00
_cell.angle_gamma   90.00
#
_symmetry.space_group_name_H-M   'P 1'
#
loop_
_entity.id
_entity.type
_entity.pdbx_description
1 polymer ?
#
loop_
_entity_poly.entity_id
_entity_poly.type
_entity_poly.pdbx_seq_one_letter_code
_entity_poly.pdbx_strand_id
1 'polypeptide(L)'
;MNEQGVLLLVGAEALHLKDRLEASGYTTLEWGAGDRTLAASGQSPMAAIVSPGQMLEVSELRQWFGTLPILLGVSEDSIHARELCFSSGADDFWLATNAPSDLLQRVRLHLSVQKRKEELSSVIVVGDLQLETRSGMVRRGTRSIGLTERESSLLLLLFKERGRAVSRDQILREVWNDEQGVSSNVVEVYIRYLRQKLEADGDTRLIHTIRGRGYCLNNCVPFLKSP
;
A
#
# COMPACT_ATOMS: atom_id res chain seq x y z
N MET A 1 8.10 -21.67 0.57
CA MET A 1 7.24 -21.27 1.71
C MET A 1 6.72 -19.88 1.35
N ASN A 2 5.40 -19.68 1.27
CA ASN A 2 4.85 -18.33 1.03
C ASN A 2 5.08 -17.51 2.29
N GLU A 3 5.92 -16.48 2.21
CA GLU A 3 6.01 -15.47 3.27
C GLU A 3 4.65 -14.79 3.39
N GLN A 4 3.98 -14.97 4.53
CA GLN A 4 2.66 -14.39 4.76
C GLN A 4 2.69 -12.89 5.09
N GLY A 5 3.88 -12.30 5.15
CA GLY A 5 4.11 -10.87 5.38
C GLY A 5 4.59 -10.53 6.79
N VAL A 6 4.77 -9.23 7.04
CA VAL A 6 5.42 -8.69 8.25
C VAL A 6 4.38 -8.31 9.30
N LEU A 7 4.56 -8.75 10.54
CA LEU A 7 3.76 -8.35 11.71
C LEU A 7 4.63 -7.52 12.66
N LEU A 8 4.09 -6.40 13.13
CA LEU A 8 4.71 -5.60 14.20
C LEU A 8 4.31 -6.17 15.55
N LEU A 9 5.29 -6.33 16.43
CA LEU A 9 5.09 -6.77 17.82
C LEU A 9 5.45 -5.62 18.76
N VAL A 10 4.54 -5.25 19.63
CA VAL A 10 4.67 -4.13 20.56
C VAL A 10 4.48 -4.58 21.99
N GLY A 11 5.52 -4.51 22.78
CA GLY A 11 5.53 -4.89 24.20
C GLY A 11 5.81 -6.38 24.45
N ALA A 12 6.02 -6.73 25.70
CA ALA A 12 6.58 -8.02 26.11
C ALA A 12 5.69 -9.21 25.75
N GLU A 13 4.38 -9.14 26.02
CA GLU A 13 3.46 -10.23 25.77
C GLU A 13 3.32 -10.52 24.27
N ALA A 14 3.35 -9.49 23.43
CA ALA A 14 3.35 -9.66 21.98
C ALA A 14 4.66 -10.30 21.51
N LEU A 15 5.80 -9.92 22.07
CA LEU A 15 7.11 -10.48 21.74
C LEU A 15 7.22 -11.96 22.12
N HIS A 16 6.57 -12.40 23.18
CA HIS A 16 6.52 -13.83 23.54
C HIS A 16 5.81 -14.70 22.47
N LEU A 17 5.04 -14.11 21.57
CA LEU A 17 4.37 -14.81 20.47
C LEU A 17 5.25 -14.97 19.23
N LYS A 18 6.44 -14.38 19.20
CA LYS A 18 7.34 -14.30 18.05
C LYS A 18 7.54 -15.67 17.39
N ASP A 19 8.09 -16.63 18.10
CA ASP A 19 8.46 -17.95 17.55
C ASP A 19 7.24 -18.66 16.94
N ARG A 20 6.07 -18.50 17.54
CA ARG A 20 4.85 -19.10 17.04
C ARG A 20 4.29 -18.43 15.80
N LEU A 21 4.40 -17.10 15.71
CA LEU A 21 4.01 -16.33 14.52
C LEU A 21 4.95 -16.66 13.37
N GLU A 22 6.24 -16.77 13.62
CA GLU A 22 7.25 -17.15 12.62
C GLU A 22 7.06 -18.62 12.16
N ALA A 23 6.76 -19.52 13.07
CA ALA A 23 6.39 -20.91 12.73
C ALA A 23 5.09 -20.98 11.89
N SER A 24 4.25 -19.96 11.95
CA SER A 24 3.03 -19.83 11.15
C SER A 24 3.27 -19.14 9.80
N GLY A 25 4.52 -18.81 9.44
CA GLY A 25 4.92 -18.25 8.16
C GLY A 25 4.98 -16.72 8.10
N TYR A 26 4.80 -16.02 9.21
CA TYR A 26 4.95 -14.57 9.28
C TYR A 26 6.39 -14.17 9.59
N THR A 27 6.81 -13.04 9.07
CA THR A 27 8.01 -12.34 9.56
C THR A 27 7.59 -11.39 10.68
N THR A 28 8.33 -11.33 11.77
CA THR A 28 8.01 -10.47 12.90
C THR A 28 9.05 -9.38 13.07
N LEU A 29 8.61 -8.17 13.39
CA LEU A 29 9.46 -7.03 13.73
C LEU A 29 9.01 -6.44 15.06
N GLU A 30 9.97 -6.10 15.91
CA GLU A 30 9.71 -5.40 17.16
C GLU A 30 9.51 -3.91 16.88
N TRP A 31 8.46 -3.32 17.48
CA TRP A 31 8.24 -1.88 17.47
C TRP A 31 8.60 -1.28 18.82
N GLY A 32 9.60 -0.39 18.85
CA GLY A 32 9.93 0.45 20.00
C GLY A 32 9.40 1.86 19.80
N ALA A 33 8.95 2.50 20.88
CA ALA A 33 8.51 3.89 20.86
C ALA A 33 9.58 4.80 20.23
N GLY A 34 9.21 5.52 19.16
CA GLY A 34 10.13 6.39 18.42
C GLY A 34 11.07 5.70 17.43
N ASP A 35 10.89 4.41 17.15
CA ASP A 35 11.72 3.70 16.19
C ASP A 35 11.35 4.07 14.74
N ARG A 36 12.15 4.96 14.13
CA ARG A 36 11.99 5.40 12.74
C ARG A 36 12.65 4.48 11.73
N THR A 37 13.32 3.41 12.17
CA THR A 37 14.14 2.56 11.29
C THR A 37 13.25 1.70 10.39
N LEU A 38 12.08 1.31 10.84
CA LEU A 38 11.09 0.54 10.08
C LEU A 38 10.55 1.31 8.86
N ALA A 39 10.27 2.60 9.01
CA ALA A 39 9.85 3.45 7.88
C ALA A 39 10.97 3.62 6.83
N ALA A 40 12.23 3.46 7.23
CA ALA A 40 13.40 3.54 6.36
C ALA A 40 13.75 2.19 5.69
N SER A 41 13.34 1.06 6.25
CA SER A 41 13.67 -0.29 5.76
C SER A 41 12.91 -0.71 4.49
N GLY A 42 11.86 0.03 4.11
CA GLY A 42 11.00 -0.30 2.96
C GLY A 42 10.08 -1.51 3.19
N GLN A 43 10.06 -2.07 4.39
CA GLN A 43 9.14 -3.15 4.76
C GLN A 43 7.82 -2.55 5.25
N SER A 44 6.71 -2.90 4.59
CA SER A 44 5.37 -2.49 5.01
C SER A 44 4.75 -3.55 5.90
N PRO A 45 4.47 -3.25 7.18
CA PRO A 45 3.78 -4.19 8.05
C PRO A 45 2.34 -4.43 7.57
N MET A 46 1.84 -5.64 7.80
CA MET A 46 0.47 -6.03 7.45
C MET A 46 -0.50 -5.91 8.62
N ALA A 47 -0.03 -6.06 9.85
CA ALA A 47 -0.78 -5.85 11.08
C ALA A 47 0.17 -5.58 12.25
N ALA A 48 -0.35 -5.00 13.33
CA ALA A 48 0.36 -4.82 14.58
C ALA A 48 -0.34 -5.60 15.71
N ILE A 49 0.44 -6.29 16.52
CA ILE A 49 0.02 -6.99 17.73
C ILE A 49 0.61 -6.22 18.90
N VAL A 50 -0.25 -5.64 19.70
CA VAL A 50 0.11 -4.74 20.80
C VAL A 50 -0.20 -5.40 22.13
N SER A 51 0.72 -5.38 23.06
CA SER A 51 0.55 -5.92 24.40
C SER A 51 -0.50 -5.19 25.23
N PRO A 52 -1.08 -5.82 26.27
CA PRO A 52 -1.97 -5.13 27.21
C PRO A 52 -1.30 -3.89 27.83
N GLY A 53 -2.09 -2.84 28.03
CA GLY A 53 -1.62 -1.59 28.64
C GLY A 53 -0.86 -0.64 27.71
N GLN A 54 -0.57 -1.02 26.48
CA GLN A 54 0.22 -0.23 25.51
C GLN A 54 -0.71 0.62 24.59
N MET A 55 -1.66 1.36 25.18
CA MET A 55 -2.64 2.16 24.40
C MET A 55 -2.02 3.37 23.71
N LEU A 56 -0.94 3.93 24.26
CA LEU A 56 -0.26 5.08 23.66
C LEU A 56 0.39 4.69 22.33
N GLU A 57 0.94 3.50 22.25
CA GLU A 57 1.55 2.95 21.05
C GLU A 57 0.52 2.72 19.94
N VAL A 58 -0.74 2.41 20.29
CA VAL A 58 -1.83 2.34 19.29
C VAL A 58 -2.00 3.67 18.58
N SER A 59 -2.02 4.77 19.32
CA SER A 59 -2.15 6.12 18.75
C SER A 59 -0.94 6.48 17.87
N GLU A 60 0.27 6.11 18.29
CA GLU A 60 1.48 6.30 17.51
C GLU A 60 1.46 5.48 16.23
N LEU A 61 1.12 4.19 16.31
CA LEU A 61 0.97 3.32 15.12
C LEU A 61 -0.07 3.87 14.13
N ARG A 62 -1.16 4.47 14.61
CA ARG A 62 -2.16 5.12 13.74
C ARG A 62 -1.59 6.33 12.99
N GLN A 63 -0.75 7.12 13.64
CA GLN A 63 -0.08 8.25 12.98
C GLN A 63 0.89 7.79 11.90
N TRP A 64 1.62 6.69 12.12
CA TRP A 64 2.61 6.18 11.18
C TRP A 64 2.02 5.35 10.04
N PHE A 65 1.07 4.48 10.34
CA PHE A 65 0.62 3.44 9.42
C PHE A 65 -0.88 3.57 9.04
N GLY A 66 -1.57 4.58 9.54
CA GLY A 66 -2.95 4.90 9.13
C GLY A 66 -3.94 3.73 9.28
N THR A 67 -4.15 2.97 8.22
CA THR A 67 -5.15 1.89 8.13
C THR A 67 -4.61 0.51 8.50
N LEU A 68 -3.40 0.41 9.08
CA LEU A 68 -2.83 -0.85 9.54
C LEU A 68 -3.76 -1.52 10.57
N PRO A 69 -4.15 -2.78 10.44
CA PRO A 69 -4.87 -3.50 11.50
C PRO A 69 -4.06 -3.56 12.78
N ILE A 70 -4.64 -3.10 13.87
CA ILE A 70 -4.02 -3.12 15.20
C ILE A 70 -4.89 -3.98 16.13
N LEU A 71 -4.27 -5.04 16.67
CA LEU A 71 -4.89 -5.93 17.65
C LEU A 71 -4.27 -5.63 19.02
N LEU A 72 -5.05 -5.05 19.93
CA LEU A 72 -4.61 -4.70 21.28
C LEU A 72 -4.88 -5.84 22.26
N GLY A 73 -3.88 -6.21 23.03
CA GLY A 73 -3.99 -7.18 24.10
C GLY A 73 -4.86 -6.68 25.24
N VAL A 74 -5.71 -7.55 25.76
CA VAL A 74 -6.46 -7.33 27.01
C VAL A 74 -6.16 -8.46 27.99
N SER A 75 -6.11 -8.13 29.28
CA SER A 75 -5.82 -9.11 30.34
C SER A 75 -7.02 -9.99 30.65
N GLU A 76 -8.24 -9.47 30.46
CA GLU A 76 -9.50 -10.17 30.69
C GLU A 76 -10.54 -9.81 29.63
N ASP A 77 -11.48 -10.72 29.39
CA ASP A 77 -12.58 -10.48 28.47
C ASP A 77 -13.78 -9.85 29.22
N SER A 78 -13.73 -8.54 29.39
CA SER A 78 -14.80 -7.76 29.98
C SER A 78 -15.32 -6.70 29.02
N ILE A 79 -16.57 -6.24 29.22
CA ILE A 79 -17.16 -5.14 28.42
C ILE A 79 -16.27 -3.90 28.50
N HIS A 80 -15.78 -3.59 29.70
CA HIS A 80 -14.93 -2.43 29.92
C HIS A 80 -13.58 -2.54 29.19
N ALA A 81 -12.93 -3.70 29.22
CA ALA A 81 -11.68 -3.93 28.50
C ALA A 81 -11.84 -3.80 26.98
N ARG A 82 -12.96 -4.30 26.43
CA ARG A 82 -13.30 -4.14 25.00
C ARG A 82 -13.56 -2.69 24.64
N GLU A 83 -14.31 -1.96 25.46
CA GLU A 83 -14.60 -0.53 25.24
C GLU A 83 -13.31 0.30 25.25
N LEU A 84 -12.41 0.08 26.19
CA LEU A 84 -11.11 0.73 26.23
C LEU A 84 -10.25 0.36 25.00
N CYS A 85 -10.28 -0.88 24.57
CA CYS A 85 -9.55 -1.32 23.37
C CYS A 85 -10.01 -0.54 22.14
N PHE A 86 -11.31 -0.52 21.84
CA PHE A 86 -11.82 0.18 20.67
C PHE A 86 -11.70 1.70 20.76
N SER A 87 -11.86 2.29 21.94
CA SER A 87 -11.65 3.73 22.14
C SER A 87 -10.20 4.16 21.99
N SER A 88 -9.23 3.26 22.16
CA SER A 88 -7.83 3.55 21.88
C SER A 88 -7.49 3.68 20.38
N GLY A 89 -8.43 3.28 19.50
CA GLY A 89 -8.23 3.23 18.05
C GLY A 89 -7.74 1.88 17.52
N ALA A 90 -7.70 0.82 18.33
CA ALA A 90 -7.44 -0.53 17.87
C ALA A 90 -8.63 -1.08 17.07
N ASP A 91 -8.37 -1.99 16.13
CA ASP A 91 -9.39 -2.61 15.28
C ASP A 91 -10.00 -3.86 15.91
N ASP A 92 -9.24 -4.54 16.78
CA ASP A 92 -9.67 -5.74 17.47
C ASP A 92 -8.84 -5.94 18.74
N PHE A 93 -9.24 -6.90 19.56
CA PHE A 93 -8.52 -7.27 20.78
C PHE A 93 -8.09 -8.73 20.72
N TRP A 94 -7.12 -9.08 21.55
CA TRP A 94 -6.72 -10.47 21.82
C TRP A 94 -6.50 -10.67 23.31
N LEU A 95 -6.76 -11.87 23.79
CA LEU A 95 -6.57 -12.22 25.20
C LEU A 95 -5.17 -12.76 25.40
N ALA A 96 -4.37 -12.07 26.20
CA ALA A 96 -3.00 -12.48 26.51
C ALA A 96 -2.92 -13.83 27.23
N THR A 97 -4.01 -14.25 27.87
CA THR A 97 -4.14 -15.52 28.60
C THR A 97 -4.60 -16.68 27.72
N ASN A 98 -5.12 -16.40 26.51
CA ASN A 98 -5.68 -17.44 25.64
C ASN A 98 -4.63 -18.07 24.71
N ALA A 99 -5.02 -19.19 24.11
CA ALA A 99 -4.16 -19.85 23.12
C ALA A 99 -3.91 -18.95 21.92
N PRO A 100 -2.67 -18.85 21.42
CA PRO A 100 -2.30 -18.03 20.26
C PRO A 100 -3.06 -18.35 18.97
N SER A 101 -3.74 -19.47 18.89
CA SER A 101 -4.58 -19.86 17.73
C SER A 101 -5.73 -18.90 17.48
N ASP A 102 -6.34 -18.32 18.53
CA ASP A 102 -7.40 -17.31 18.39
C ASP A 102 -6.85 -16.02 17.78
N LEU A 103 -5.71 -15.53 18.26
CA LEU A 103 -5.03 -14.37 17.72
C LEU A 103 -4.69 -14.55 16.23
N LEU A 104 -4.14 -15.71 15.84
CA LEU A 104 -3.83 -15.98 14.44
C LEU A 104 -5.05 -15.95 13.53
N GLN A 105 -6.20 -16.44 14.01
CA GLN A 105 -7.45 -16.37 13.26
C GLN A 105 -7.91 -14.92 13.10
N ARG A 106 -7.83 -14.09 14.15
CA ARG A 106 -8.16 -12.67 14.10
C ARG A 106 -7.24 -11.92 13.12
N VAL A 107 -5.93 -12.13 13.21
CA VAL A 107 -4.97 -11.55 12.23
C VAL A 107 -5.37 -11.91 10.80
N ARG A 108 -5.61 -13.21 10.52
CA ARG A 108 -6.03 -13.67 9.18
C ARG A 108 -7.35 -13.04 8.72
N LEU A 109 -8.31 -12.88 9.64
CA LEU A 109 -9.58 -12.22 9.33
C LEU A 109 -9.36 -10.78 8.90
N HIS A 110 -8.62 -9.98 9.67
CA HIS A 110 -8.33 -8.59 9.35
C HIS A 110 -7.56 -8.45 8.03
N LEU A 111 -6.56 -9.29 7.79
CA LEU A 111 -5.83 -9.32 6.52
C LEU A 111 -6.74 -9.68 5.35
N SER A 112 -7.67 -10.62 5.53
CA SER A 112 -8.64 -10.98 4.48
C SER A 112 -9.62 -9.85 4.18
N VAL A 113 -10.04 -9.10 5.20
CA VAL A 113 -10.92 -7.92 5.05
C VAL A 113 -10.19 -6.80 4.31
N GLN A 114 -8.93 -6.53 4.68
CA GLN A 114 -8.10 -5.55 3.95
C GLN A 114 -7.94 -5.93 2.48
N LYS A 115 -7.56 -7.17 2.20
CA LYS A 115 -7.41 -7.67 0.84
C LYS A 115 -8.69 -7.52 0.03
N ARG A 116 -9.86 -7.86 0.62
CA ARG A 116 -11.17 -7.62 -0.02
C ARG A 116 -11.44 -6.14 -0.25
N LYS A 117 -11.09 -5.28 0.70
CA LYS A 117 -11.26 -3.82 0.56
C LYS A 117 -10.37 -3.25 -0.54
N GLU A 118 -9.14 -3.73 -0.67
CA GLU A 118 -8.23 -3.41 -1.77
C GLU A 118 -8.77 -3.96 -3.12
N GLU A 119 -9.28 -5.19 -3.13
CA GLU A 119 -9.93 -5.80 -4.29
C GLU A 119 -11.24 -5.09 -4.68
N LEU A 120 -12.00 -4.57 -3.71
CA LEU A 120 -13.23 -3.79 -3.91
C LEU A 120 -12.93 -2.32 -4.22
N SER A 121 -11.80 -1.79 -3.76
CA SER A 121 -11.28 -0.47 -4.14
C SER A 121 -10.65 -0.56 -5.54
N SER A 122 -11.46 -0.96 -6.51
CA SER A 122 -11.02 -1.16 -7.89
C SER A 122 -10.71 0.15 -8.63
N VAL A 123 -10.81 1.30 -7.95
CA VAL A 123 -10.58 2.61 -8.56
C VAL A 123 -9.36 3.28 -7.94
N ILE A 124 -8.34 3.48 -8.75
CA ILE A 124 -7.16 4.29 -8.39
C ILE A 124 -7.38 5.70 -8.94
N VAL A 125 -7.13 6.72 -8.10
CA VAL A 125 -7.36 8.13 -8.46
C VAL A 125 -6.06 8.92 -8.41
N VAL A 126 -5.82 9.75 -9.44
CA VAL A 126 -4.77 10.77 -9.47
C VAL A 126 -5.36 12.06 -10.04
N GLY A 127 -5.58 13.06 -9.19
CA GLY A 127 -6.34 14.25 -9.56
C GLY A 127 -7.78 13.89 -9.93
N ASP A 128 -8.20 14.23 -11.13
CA ASP A 128 -9.51 13.90 -11.71
C ASP A 128 -9.49 12.64 -12.60
N LEU A 129 -8.31 12.00 -12.74
CA LEU A 129 -8.13 10.75 -13.48
C LEU A 129 -8.40 9.55 -12.58
N GLN A 130 -9.27 8.66 -13.03
CA GLN A 130 -9.68 7.44 -12.36
C GLN A 130 -9.37 6.24 -13.25
N LEU A 131 -8.75 5.21 -12.67
CA LEU A 131 -8.55 3.90 -13.30
C LEU A 131 -9.28 2.84 -12.50
N GLU A 132 -10.25 2.19 -13.10
CA GLU A 132 -10.85 0.99 -12.54
C GLU A 132 -9.96 -0.21 -12.87
N THR A 133 -9.25 -0.75 -11.88
CA THR A 133 -8.23 -1.79 -12.09
C THR A 133 -8.81 -3.12 -12.54
N ARG A 134 -10.09 -3.38 -12.27
CA ARG A 134 -10.77 -4.64 -12.62
C ARG A 134 -11.21 -4.68 -14.09
N SER A 135 -11.80 -3.60 -14.57
CA SER A 135 -12.28 -3.47 -15.96
C SER A 135 -11.24 -2.86 -16.89
N GLY A 136 -10.19 -2.21 -16.34
CA GLY A 136 -9.26 -1.40 -17.11
C GLY A 136 -9.87 -0.08 -17.62
N MET A 137 -11.10 0.25 -17.18
CA MET A 137 -11.77 1.48 -17.58
C MET A 137 -11.07 2.70 -17.01
N VAL A 138 -10.76 3.64 -17.88
CA VAL A 138 -10.14 4.92 -17.51
C VAL A 138 -11.16 6.05 -17.71
N ARG A 139 -11.29 6.89 -16.69
CA ARG A 139 -12.16 8.07 -16.72
C ARG A 139 -11.38 9.29 -16.28
N ARG A 140 -11.72 10.43 -16.89
CA ARG A 140 -11.24 11.74 -16.43
C ARG A 140 -12.44 12.67 -16.25
N GLY A 141 -12.73 13.05 -15.01
CA GLY A 141 -14.00 13.68 -14.68
C GLY A 141 -15.18 12.81 -15.12
N THR A 142 -16.02 13.33 -16.03
CA THR A 142 -17.15 12.60 -16.62
C THR A 142 -16.82 11.84 -17.90
N ARG A 143 -15.62 12.06 -18.48
CA ARG A 143 -15.21 11.52 -19.77
C ARG A 143 -14.57 10.14 -19.62
N SER A 144 -15.09 9.13 -20.33
CA SER A 144 -14.46 7.81 -20.48
C SER A 144 -13.39 7.85 -21.57
N ILE A 145 -12.25 7.25 -21.32
CA ILE A 145 -11.08 7.27 -22.21
C ILE A 145 -10.79 5.86 -22.69
N GLY A 146 -10.94 5.63 -24.00
CA GLY A 146 -10.57 4.35 -24.63
C GLY A 146 -9.05 4.24 -24.83
N LEU A 147 -8.45 3.23 -24.25
CA LEU A 147 -7.04 2.92 -24.40
C LEU A 147 -6.83 1.60 -25.12
N THR A 148 -5.76 1.49 -25.90
CA THR A 148 -5.27 0.23 -26.41
C THR A 148 -4.60 -0.56 -25.29
N GLU A 149 -4.35 -1.85 -25.50
CA GLU A 149 -3.70 -2.72 -24.49
C GLU A 149 -2.34 -2.17 -24.01
N ARG A 150 -1.50 -1.70 -24.94
CA ARG A 150 -0.19 -1.12 -24.60
C ARG A 150 -0.32 0.22 -23.86
N GLU A 151 -1.26 1.07 -24.25
CA GLU A 151 -1.54 2.31 -23.52
C GLU A 151 -2.06 2.04 -22.11
N SER A 152 -2.94 1.04 -21.96
CA SER A 152 -3.46 0.61 -20.66
C SER A 152 -2.36 0.08 -19.76
N SER A 153 -1.48 -0.79 -20.28
CA SER A 153 -0.34 -1.34 -19.54
C SER A 153 0.62 -0.23 -19.09
N LEU A 154 0.95 0.72 -19.97
CA LEU A 154 1.80 1.85 -19.64
C LEU A 154 1.14 2.75 -18.58
N LEU A 155 -0.14 3.07 -18.75
CA LEU A 155 -0.85 3.91 -17.78
C LEU A 155 -0.97 3.21 -16.41
N LEU A 156 -1.24 1.90 -16.38
CA LEU A 156 -1.30 1.10 -15.15
C LEU A 156 0.05 1.10 -14.41
N LEU A 157 1.16 0.97 -15.13
CA LEU A 157 2.50 1.08 -14.54
C LEU A 157 2.70 2.47 -13.90
N LEU A 158 2.35 3.53 -14.61
CA LEU A 158 2.45 4.90 -14.10
C LEU A 158 1.53 5.14 -12.88
N PHE A 159 0.36 4.50 -12.83
CA PHE A 159 -0.53 4.53 -11.65
C PHE A 159 0.06 3.80 -10.45
N LYS A 160 0.69 2.63 -10.66
CA LYS A 160 1.38 1.87 -9.60
C LYS A 160 2.51 2.70 -8.98
N GLU A 161 3.27 3.38 -9.82
CA GLU A 161 4.42 4.21 -9.44
C GLU A 161 4.08 5.69 -9.27
N ARG A 162 2.80 6.03 -9.03
CA ARG A 162 2.36 7.42 -8.93
C ARG A 162 3.18 8.24 -7.94
N GLY A 163 3.50 9.46 -8.32
CA GLY A 163 4.36 10.34 -7.53
C GLY A 163 5.86 10.06 -7.68
N ARG A 164 6.25 8.97 -8.34
CA ARG A 164 7.64 8.60 -8.60
C ARG A 164 7.96 8.67 -10.09
N ALA A 165 9.21 8.92 -10.41
CA ALA A 165 9.68 8.88 -11.79
C ALA A 165 9.99 7.44 -12.20
N VAL A 166 9.33 6.96 -13.25
CA VAL A 166 9.58 5.66 -13.88
C VAL A 166 10.54 5.86 -15.04
N SER A 167 11.67 5.16 -15.03
CA SER A 167 12.68 5.29 -16.08
C SER A 167 12.19 4.66 -17.40
N ARG A 168 12.78 5.09 -18.53
CA ARG A 168 12.48 4.51 -19.85
C ARG A 168 12.78 3.02 -19.89
N ASP A 169 13.90 2.61 -19.32
CA ASP A 169 14.30 1.20 -19.29
C ASP A 169 13.34 0.33 -18.46
N GLN A 170 12.86 0.88 -17.35
CA GLN A 170 11.83 0.20 -16.56
C GLN A 170 10.52 0.07 -17.35
N ILE A 171 10.09 1.14 -18.02
CA ILE A 171 8.88 1.12 -18.85
C ILE A 171 9.03 0.10 -19.98
N LEU A 172 10.18 0.05 -20.66
CA LEU A 172 10.43 -0.93 -21.72
C LEU A 172 10.35 -2.36 -21.19
N ARG A 173 10.99 -2.65 -20.07
CA ARG A 173 10.95 -4.00 -19.48
C ARG A 173 9.52 -4.40 -19.06
N GLU A 174 8.80 -3.53 -18.35
CA GLU A 174 7.51 -3.90 -17.77
C GLU A 174 6.35 -3.88 -18.77
N VAL A 175 6.42 -3.05 -19.81
CA VAL A 175 5.32 -2.91 -20.79
C VAL A 175 5.60 -3.68 -22.07
N TRP A 176 6.87 -3.78 -22.49
CA TRP A 176 7.28 -4.46 -23.74
C TRP A 176 8.07 -5.75 -23.53
N ASN A 177 8.32 -6.18 -22.25
CA ASN A 177 9.03 -7.43 -21.93
C ASN A 177 10.38 -7.58 -22.63
N ASP A 178 11.14 -6.49 -22.81
CA ASP A 178 12.40 -6.46 -23.58
C ASP A 178 12.26 -7.10 -24.99
N GLU A 179 11.10 -6.94 -25.65
CA GLU A 179 10.89 -7.43 -27.01
C GLU A 179 12.04 -6.96 -27.93
N GLN A 180 12.76 -7.91 -28.53
CA GLN A 180 13.86 -7.60 -29.45
C GLN A 180 13.33 -6.80 -30.63
N GLY A 181 13.93 -5.65 -30.91
CA GLY A 181 13.57 -4.79 -32.02
C GLY A 181 12.63 -3.62 -31.69
N VAL A 182 12.23 -3.45 -30.43
CA VAL A 182 11.47 -2.26 -30.01
C VAL A 182 12.40 -1.04 -30.03
N SER A 183 12.05 -0.03 -30.83
CA SER A 183 12.81 1.22 -30.92
C SER A 183 12.84 1.95 -29.56
N SER A 184 14.00 2.52 -29.21
CA SER A 184 14.17 3.33 -28.00
C SER A 184 13.17 4.49 -27.88
N ASN A 185 12.56 4.92 -28.99
CA ASN A 185 11.58 6.02 -29.05
C ASN A 185 10.14 5.57 -28.81
N VAL A 186 9.87 4.27 -28.66
CA VAL A 186 8.49 3.77 -28.48
C VAL A 186 7.83 4.34 -27.25
N VAL A 187 8.56 4.47 -26.14
CA VAL A 187 8.04 5.03 -24.89
C VAL A 187 7.55 6.47 -25.10
N GLU A 188 8.35 7.32 -25.78
CA GLU A 188 7.97 8.69 -26.07
C GLU A 188 6.70 8.79 -26.91
N VAL A 189 6.56 7.91 -27.88
CA VAL A 189 5.38 7.86 -28.76
C VAL A 189 4.13 7.52 -27.96
N TYR A 190 4.19 6.47 -27.09
CA TYR A 190 3.04 6.07 -26.28
C TYR A 190 2.72 7.08 -25.16
N ILE A 191 3.72 7.72 -24.57
CA ILE A 191 3.51 8.85 -23.64
C ILE A 191 2.79 10.01 -24.36
N ARG A 192 3.15 10.31 -25.60
CA ARG A 192 2.46 11.32 -26.39
C ARG A 192 1.00 10.93 -26.65
N TYR A 193 0.73 9.68 -27.03
CA TYR A 193 -0.63 9.19 -27.22
C TYR A 193 -1.46 9.25 -25.95
N LEU A 194 -0.90 8.82 -24.82
CA LEU A 194 -1.57 8.95 -23.53
C LEU A 194 -1.90 10.40 -23.19
N ARG A 195 -0.94 11.31 -23.36
CA ARG A 195 -1.19 12.74 -23.13
C ARG A 195 -2.30 13.27 -24.03
N GLN A 196 -2.30 12.95 -25.31
CA GLN A 196 -3.35 13.39 -26.24
C GLN A 196 -4.73 12.92 -25.79
N LYS A 197 -4.86 11.70 -25.25
CA LYS A 197 -6.12 11.15 -24.76
C LYS A 197 -6.50 11.68 -23.38
N LEU A 198 -5.52 11.81 -22.49
CA LEU A 198 -5.75 12.27 -21.12
C LEU A 198 -5.94 13.78 -21.03
N GLU A 199 -5.21 14.56 -21.80
CA GLU A 199 -5.18 16.04 -21.79
C GLU A 199 -6.07 16.66 -22.87
N ALA A 200 -7.01 15.89 -23.45
CA ALA A 200 -7.99 16.43 -24.39
C ALA A 200 -8.87 17.49 -23.69
N ASP A 201 -9.41 18.42 -24.45
CA ASP A 201 -10.34 19.45 -23.98
C ASP A 201 -9.75 20.45 -22.97
N GLY A 202 -8.42 20.58 -22.91
CA GLY A 202 -7.73 21.56 -22.04
C GLY A 202 -7.51 21.06 -20.62
N ASP A 203 -7.68 19.77 -20.37
CA ASP A 203 -7.39 19.15 -19.07
C ASP A 203 -5.93 19.35 -18.63
N THR A 204 -5.71 19.50 -17.33
CA THR A 204 -4.38 19.70 -16.75
C THR A 204 -3.46 18.51 -17.01
N ARG A 205 -2.17 18.77 -17.17
CA ARG A 205 -1.18 17.71 -17.38
C ARG A 205 -1.01 16.85 -16.14
N LEU A 206 -1.11 15.54 -16.31
CA LEU A 206 -0.89 14.53 -15.25
C LEU A 206 0.37 13.70 -15.47
N ILE A 207 0.77 13.47 -16.73
CA ILE A 207 2.03 12.75 -17.03
C ILE A 207 3.14 13.78 -17.23
N HIS A 208 4.04 13.88 -16.27
CA HIS A 208 5.17 14.81 -16.29
C HIS A 208 6.44 14.12 -16.80
N THR A 209 7.24 14.87 -17.58
CA THR A 209 8.59 14.42 -17.97
C THR A 209 9.58 14.91 -16.93
N ILE A 210 10.31 13.99 -16.31
CA ILE A 210 11.37 14.29 -15.35
C ILE A 210 12.70 14.13 -16.07
N ARG A 211 13.36 15.25 -16.39
CA ARG A 211 14.61 15.26 -17.18
C ARG A 211 15.64 14.30 -16.55
N GLY A 212 16.23 13.45 -17.37
CA GLY A 212 17.23 12.47 -16.96
C GLY A 212 16.71 11.29 -16.11
N ARG A 213 15.42 11.25 -15.74
CA ARG A 213 14.85 10.20 -14.88
C ARG A 213 13.69 9.43 -15.52
N GLY A 214 12.92 10.03 -16.44
CA GLY A 214 11.78 9.36 -17.09
C GLY A 214 10.47 10.11 -16.97
N TYR A 215 9.39 9.39 -16.61
CA TYR A 215 8.02 9.93 -16.57
C TYR A 215 7.37 9.67 -15.21
N CYS A 216 6.51 10.59 -14.78
CA CYS A 216 5.81 10.52 -13.50
C CYS A 216 4.34 10.87 -13.70
N LEU A 217 3.44 10.07 -13.16
CA LEU A 217 2.02 10.37 -13.06
C LEU A 217 1.76 11.08 -11.71
N ASN A 218 1.33 12.33 -11.76
CA ASN A 218 0.99 13.10 -10.55
C ASN A 218 0.05 14.26 -10.91
N ASN A 219 -0.74 14.71 -9.94
CA ASN A 219 -1.63 15.86 -10.07
C ASN A 219 -0.91 17.22 -10.09
N CYS A 220 0.31 17.27 -9.60
CA CYS A 220 1.18 18.46 -9.66
C CYS A 220 2.58 18.06 -10.16
N VAL A 221 3.33 19.04 -10.67
CA VAL A 221 4.72 18.79 -11.06
C VAL A 221 5.49 18.34 -9.81
N PRO A 222 6.09 17.14 -9.81
CA PRO A 222 6.83 16.67 -8.64
C PRO A 222 7.99 17.64 -8.35
N PHE A 223 8.01 18.22 -7.14
CA PHE A 223 9.18 18.92 -6.64
C PHE A 223 10.22 17.85 -6.29
N LEU A 224 11.10 17.52 -7.22
CA LEU A 224 12.27 16.73 -6.91
C LEU A 224 13.21 17.63 -6.11
N LYS A 225 13.35 17.37 -4.79
CA LYS A 225 14.49 17.89 -4.05
C LYS A 225 15.74 17.43 -4.83
N SER A 226 16.53 18.39 -5.29
CA SER A 226 17.86 18.11 -5.83
C SER A 226 18.67 17.32 -4.80
N PRO A 227 19.53 16.40 -5.23
CA PRO A 227 20.38 15.60 -4.35
C PRO A 227 21.26 16.46 -3.45
#